data_33c36352096fec88c1a5f809bc6c0920
#
_entry.id   33c36352096fec88c1a5f809bc6c0920
#
_cell.length_a   1.000
_cell.length_b   1.000
_cell.length_c   1.000
_cell.angle_alpha   90.00
_cell.angle_beta   90.00
_cell.angle_gamma   90.00
#
_symmetry.space_group_name_H-M   'P 1'
#
loop_
_entity.id
_entity.type
_entity.pdbx_description
1 polymer ?
#
loop_
_entity_poly.entity_id
_entity_poly.type
_entity_poly.pdbx_seq_one_letter_code
_entity_poly.pdbx_strand_id
1 'polypeptide(L)'
;QRVGVVRALAGDPNIVLMDEPFSALDPISREQLQDELRNLQQRIQKTIVFVTHDMDEALKIADHMIVLRVGKVEQMGSSQELIHEPANDFVRDFIGQDRINRQRSFGQRKISELAPYYKQAKISEQVVSINSSEDVKQAIALLEQPNTDVLAIYTNEEFVGYMDQTSLLKAVLAKEVGVSAYE
;
A
#
# COMPACT_ATOMS: atom_id res chain seq x y z
N GLN A 1 -9.85 -28.45 1.54
CA GLN A 1 -8.63 -27.70 1.76
C GLN A 1 -8.25 -27.58 3.23
N ARG A 2 -9.15 -27.24 4.16
CA ARG A 2 -8.89 -27.21 5.62
C ARG A 2 -8.27 -28.53 6.13
N VAL A 3 -8.78 -29.66 5.70
CA VAL A 3 -8.25 -31.00 6.06
C VAL A 3 -6.82 -31.19 5.50
N GLY A 4 -6.52 -30.64 4.32
CA GLY A 4 -5.18 -30.69 3.72
C GLY A 4 -4.13 -29.94 4.55
N VAL A 5 -4.48 -28.75 5.01
CA VAL A 5 -3.60 -27.92 5.88
C VAL A 5 -3.33 -28.64 7.22
N VAL A 6 -4.39 -29.15 7.87
CA VAL A 6 -4.25 -29.90 9.12
C VAL A 6 -3.38 -31.15 8.94
N ARG A 7 -3.58 -31.90 7.85
CA ARG A 7 -2.78 -33.10 7.54
C ARG A 7 -1.31 -32.78 7.28
N ALA A 8 -1.02 -31.67 6.57
CA ALA A 8 0.35 -31.22 6.30
C ALA A 8 1.08 -30.86 7.61
N LEU A 9 0.37 -30.33 8.58
CA LEU A 9 0.94 -29.91 9.88
C LEU A 9 0.99 -31.07 10.90
N ALA A 10 0.16 -32.09 10.77
CA ALA A 10 0.07 -33.20 11.73
C ALA A 10 1.37 -34.02 11.84
N GLY A 11 2.21 -34.00 10.80
CA GLY A 11 3.54 -34.64 10.80
C GLY A 11 4.65 -33.85 11.49
N ASP A 12 4.32 -32.69 12.07
CA ASP A 12 5.26 -31.75 12.71
C ASP A 12 6.48 -31.38 11.83
N PRO A 13 6.30 -31.09 10.53
CA PRO A 13 7.42 -30.76 9.64
C PRO A 13 8.01 -29.39 10.02
N ASN A 14 9.31 -29.19 9.73
CA ASN A 14 9.93 -27.86 9.86
C ASN A 14 9.51 -26.90 8.74
N ILE A 15 9.22 -27.43 7.55
CA ILE A 15 8.81 -26.65 6.37
C ILE A 15 7.52 -27.26 5.81
N VAL A 16 6.52 -26.43 5.55
CA VAL A 16 5.26 -26.80 4.90
C VAL A 16 5.19 -26.12 3.54
N LEU A 17 4.95 -26.92 2.49
CA LEU A 17 4.73 -26.39 1.14
C LEU A 17 3.24 -26.47 0.81
N MET A 18 2.69 -25.38 0.32
CA MET A 18 1.29 -25.25 -0.08
C MET A 18 1.21 -24.65 -1.50
N ASP A 19 0.45 -25.30 -2.36
CA ASP A 19 0.21 -24.83 -3.72
C ASP A 19 -1.25 -24.37 -3.82
N GLU A 20 -1.44 -23.09 -4.08
CA GLU A 20 -2.75 -22.39 -4.15
C GLU A 20 -3.74 -22.79 -3.04
N PRO A 21 -3.39 -22.66 -1.75
CA PRO A 21 -4.17 -23.26 -0.65
C PRO A 21 -5.57 -22.68 -0.50
N PHE A 22 -5.86 -21.53 -1.10
CA PHE A 22 -7.12 -20.81 -0.93
C PHE A 22 -7.96 -20.73 -2.22
N SER A 23 -7.46 -21.20 -3.35
CA SER A 23 -8.07 -21.00 -4.69
C SER A 23 -9.49 -21.53 -4.85
N ALA A 24 -9.84 -22.63 -4.17
CA ALA A 24 -11.17 -23.25 -4.27
C ALA A 24 -12.15 -22.79 -3.19
N LEU A 25 -11.88 -21.70 -2.48
CA LEU A 25 -12.74 -21.19 -1.41
C LEU A 25 -13.56 -19.98 -1.88
N ASP A 26 -14.77 -19.85 -1.32
CA ASP A 26 -15.52 -18.61 -1.41
C ASP A 26 -14.80 -17.47 -0.64
N PRO A 27 -15.10 -16.19 -0.95
CA PRO A 27 -14.35 -15.07 -0.36
C PRO A 27 -14.36 -15.05 1.17
N ILE A 28 -15.48 -15.36 1.81
CA ILE A 28 -15.61 -15.32 3.28
C ILE A 28 -14.79 -16.45 3.92
N SER A 29 -14.93 -17.67 3.42
CA SER A 29 -14.17 -18.83 3.90
C SER A 29 -12.66 -18.66 3.65
N ARG A 30 -12.28 -18.02 2.54
CA ARG A 30 -10.90 -17.71 2.18
C ARG A 30 -10.29 -16.77 3.22
N GLU A 31 -10.95 -15.67 3.51
CA GLU A 31 -10.47 -14.68 4.49
C GLU A 31 -10.29 -15.29 5.88
N GLN A 32 -11.27 -16.07 6.34
CA GLN A 32 -11.19 -16.77 7.63
C GLN A 32 -10.01 -17.73 7.69
N LEU A 33 -9.79 -18.53 6.64
CA LEU A 33 -8.71 -19.51 6.61
C LEU A 33 -7.31 -18.83 6.53
N GLN A 34 -7.21 -17.71 5.85
CA GLN A 34 -6.00 -16.89 5.81
C GLN A 34 -5.64 -16.38 7.21
N ASP A 35 -6.61 -15.86 7.95
CA ASP A 35 -6.42 -15.37 9.33
C ASP A 35 -6.09 -16.52 10.28
N GLU A 36 -6.75 -17.68 10.15
CA GLU A 36 -6.44 -18.90 10.90
C GLU A 36 -5.00 -19.36 10.64
N LEU A 37 -4.56 -19.39 9.37
CA LEU A 37 -3.21 -19.82 8.99
C LEU A 37 -2.14 -18.86 9.57
N ARG A 38 -2.36 -17.57 9.49
CA ARG A 38 -1.46 -16.55 10.05
C ARG A 38 -1.33 -16.69 11.56
N ASN A 39 -2.46 -16.84 12.27
CA ASN A 39 -2.48 -17.03 13.70
C ASN A 39 -1.79 -18.34 14.11
N LEU A 40 -1.98 -19.39 13.33
CA LEU A 40 -1.35 -20.68 13.56
C LEU A 40 0.17 -20.59 13.37
N GLN A 41 0.64 -19.97 12.28
CA GLN A 41 2.06 -19.79 11.99
C GLN A 41 2.78 -19.05 13.13
N GLN A 42 2.19 -17.98 13.65
CA GLN A 42 2.74 -17.23 14.80
C GLN A 42 2.89 -18.10 16.05
N ARG A 43 2.01 -19.09 16.26
CA ARG A 43 2.06 -19.99 17.41
C ARG A 43 3.07 -21.12 17.25
N ILE A 44 3.12 -21.73 16.05
CA ILE A 44 3.95 -22.90 15.80
C ILE A 44 5.35 -22.55 15.32
N GLN A 45 5.57 -21.31 14.85
CA GLN A 45 6.86 -20.79 14.33
C GLN A 45 7.51 -21.70 13.28
N LYS A 46 6.69 -22.29 12.41
CA LYS A 46 7.14 -23.12 11.28
C LYS A 46 7.35 -22.27 10.04
N THR A 47 8.24 -22.72 9.17
CA THR A 47 8.37 -22.11 7.84
C THR A 47 7.28 -22.64 6.92
N ILE A 48 6.45 -21.72 6.41
CA ILE A 48 5.40 -22.04 5.42
C ILE A 48 5.77 -21.36 4.11
N VAL A 49 5.90 -22.14 3.07
CA VAL A 49 6.06 -21.64 1.69
C VAL A 49 4.78 -21.94 0.95
N PHE A 50 4.10 -20.91 0.47
CA PHE A 50 2.92 -21.09 -0.35
C PHE A 50 3.03 -20.38 -1.69
N VAL A 51 2.48 -21.00 -2.72
CA VAL A 51 2.38 -20.44 -4.06
C VAL A 51 0.97 -19.90 -4.25
N THR A 52 0.85 -18.68 -4.71
CA THR A 52 -0.44 -18.07 -5.08
C THR A 52 -0.26 -17.16 -6.28
N HIS A 53 -1.31 -17.00 -7.06
CA HIS A 53 -1.41 -15.97 -8.09
C HIS A 53 -2.18 -14.74 -7.58
N ASP A 54 -2.72 -14.78 -6.37
CA ASP A 54 -3.44 -13.68 -5.74
C ASP A 54 -2.49 -12.80 -4.92
N MET A 55 -2.27 -11.57 -5.39
CA MET A 55 -1.38 -10.62 -4.74
C MET A 55 -1.90 -10.17 -3.37
N ASP A 56 -3.23 -10.06 -3.18
CA ASP A 56 -3.81 -9.66 -1.89
C ASP A 56 -3.59 -10.74 -0.83
N GLU A 57 -3.65 -12.02 -1.21
CA GLU A 57 -3.28 -13.13 -0.33
C GLU A 57 -1.81 -13.04 0.09
N ALA A 58 -0.92 -12.87 -0.88
CA ALA A 58 0.51 -12.78 -0.62
C ALA A 58 0.84 -11.60 0.31
N LEU A 59 0.31 -10.41 0.02
CA LEU A 59 0.53 -9.20 0.83
C LEU A 59 -0.05 -9.30 2.24
N LYS A 60 -1.14 -10.05 2.43
CA LYS A 60 -1.81 -10.23 3.72
C LYS A 60 -1.05 -11.19 4.64
N ILE A 61 -0.47 -12.26 4.08
CA ILE A 61 0.00 -13.41 4.88
C ILE A 61 1.52 -13.48 4.95
N ALA A 62 2.22 -13.16 3.85
CA ALA A 62 3.65 -13.43 3.73
C ALA A 62 4.51 -12.44 4.51
N ASP A 63 5.50 -12.94 5.25
CA ASP A 63 6.60 -12.15 5.81
C ASP A 63 7.60 -11.77 4.71
N HIS A 64 7.87 -12.70 3.78
CA HIS A 64 8.73 -12.53 2.62
C HIS A 64 8.04 -13.05 1.36
N MET A 65 8.25 -12.37 0.25
CA MET A 65 7.66 -12.68 -1.04
C MET A 65 8.74 -12.89 -2.09
N ILE A 66 8.47 -13.79 -3.04
CA ILE A 66 9.30 -14.00 -4.23
C ILE A 66 8.41 -13.85 -5.46
N VAL A 67 8.67 -12.83 -6.26
CA VAL A 67 7.98 -12.63 -7.54
C VAL A 67 8.71 -13.39 -8.63
N LEU A 68 7.99 -14.28 -9.31
CA LEU A 68 8.51 -15.12 -10.39
C LEU A 68 7.93 -14.72 -11.74
N ARG A 69 8.76 -14.69 -12.76
CA ARG A 69 8.36 -14.52 -14.15
C ARG A 69 9.05 -15.55 -15.04
N VAL A 70 8.26 -16.38 -15.70
CA VAL A 70 8.78 -17.43 -16.61
C VAL A 70 9.90 -18.26 -15.95
N GLY A 71 9.66 -18.69 -14.69
CA GLY A 71 10.60 -19.52 -13.93
C GLY A 71 11.85 -18.81 -13.39
N LYS A 72 11.96 -17.48 -13.56
CA LYS A 72 13.06 -16.67 -13.02
C LYS A 72 12.56 -15.78 -11.88
N VAL A 73 13.42 -15.56 -10.89
CA VAL A 73 13.15 -14.61 -9.80
C VAL A 73 13.33 -13.19 -10.35
N GLU A 74 12.27 -12.38 -10.28
CA GLU A 74 12.30 -10.96 -10.64
C GLU A 74 12.65 -10.09 -9.42
N GLN A 75 12.05 -10.41 -8.26
CA GLN A 75 12.35 -9.73 -7.00
C GLN A 75 12.03 -10.64 -5.82
N MET A 76 12.76 -10.46 -4.73
CA MET A 76 12.51 -11.09 -3.44
C MET A 76 12.67 -10.04 -2.34
N GLY A 77 11.78 -10.08 -1.33
CA GLY A 77 11.84 -9.17 -0.18
C GLY A 77 10.55 -9.22 0.65
N SER A 78 10.44 -8.36 1.63
CA SER A 78 9.22 -8.12 2.38
C SER A 78 8.14 -7.50 1.51
N SER A 79 6.88 -7.57 1.94
CA SER A 79 5.77 -6.88 1.27
C SER A 79 6.02 -5.38 1.11
N GLN A 80 6.64 -4.76 2.12
CA GLN A 80 6.96 -3.34 2.10
C GLN A 80 8.04 -3.01 1.07
N GLU A 81 9.11 -3.79 0.98
CA GLU A 81 10.16 -3.59 -0.01
C GLU A 81 9.61 -3.71 -1.43
N LEU A 82 8.80 -4.74 -1.71
CA LEU A 82 8.22 -4.92 -3.03
C LEU A 82 7.29 -3.76 -3.44
N ILE A 83 6.53 -3.20 -2.50
CA ILE A 83 5.59 -2.12 -2.76
C ILE A 83 6.30 -0.77 -2.91
N HIS A 84 7.30 -0.49 -2.07
CA HIS A 84 7.97 0.81 -2.09
C HIS A 84 9.08 0.92 -3.14
N GLU A 85 9.76 -0.21 -3.40
CA GLU A 85 10.92 -0.29 -4.27
C GLU A 85 10.78 -1.45 -5.27
N PRO A 86 9.77 -1.44 -6.16
CA PRO A 86 9.64 -2.47 -7.18
C PRO A 86 10.86 -2.45 -8.11
N ALA A 87 11.51 -3.60 -8.28
CA ALA A 87 12.77 -3.73 -9.01
C ALA A 87 12.67 -3.36 -10.50
N ASN A 88 11.49 -3.48 -11.09
CA ASN A 88 11.22 -3.15 -12.48
C ASN A 88 9.73 -2.91 -12.73
N ASP A 89 9.39 -2.49 -13.95
CA ASP A 89 7.99 -2.20 -14.34
C ASP A 89 7.10 -3.44 -14.25
N PHE A 90 7.63 -4.63 -14.56
CA PHE A 90 6.86 -5.87 -14.42
C PHE A 90 6.41 -6.10 -12.98
N VAL A 91 7.31 -5.96 -12.00
CA VAL A 91 6.98 -6.13 -10.58
C VAL A 91 5.97 -5.08 -10.14
N ARG A 92 6.16 -3.81 -10.58
CA ARG A 92 5.23 -2.71 -10.29
C ARG A 92 3.82 -3.00 -10.81
N ASP A 93 3.71 -3.43 -12.07
CA ASP A 93 2.43 -3.74 -12.71
C ASP A 93 1.78 -4.98 -12.09
N PHE A 94 2.60 -5.99 -11.74
CA PHE A 94 2.14 -7.23 -11.12
C PHE A 94 1.57 -7.00 -9.72
N ILE A 95 2.20 -6.15 -8.90
CA ILE A 95 1.66 -5.72 -7.59
C ILE A 95 0.38 -4.91 -7.80
N GLY A 96 0.36 -4.07 -8.81
CA GLY A 96 -0.74 -3.17 -9.15
C GLY A 96 -0.62 -1.81 -8.46
N GLN A 97 -0.73 -0.76 -9.26
CA GLN A 97 -0.56 0.63 -8.83
C GLN A 97 -1.50 1.01 -7.67
N ASP A 98 -2.74 0.51 -7.70
CA ASP A 98 -3.74 0.79 -6.64
C ASP A 98 -3.34 0.21 -5.29
N ARG A 99 -2.68 -0.97 -5.27
CA ARG A 99 -2.19 -1.59 -4.04
C ARG A 99 -0.99 -0.82 -3.49
N ILE A 100 -0.07 -0.43 -4.36
CA ILE A 100 1.07 0.42 -4.00
C ILE A 100 0.57 1.72 -3.34
N ASN A 101 -0.41 2.38 -3.96
CA ASN A 101 -0.97 3.63 -3.44
C ASN A 101 -1.71 3.45 -2.11
N ARG A 102 -2.41 2.34 -1.91
CA ARG A 102 -3.12 2.04 -0.65
C ARG A 102 -2.18 1.81 0.53
N GLN A 103 -1.04 1.17 0.33
CA GLN A 103 -0.11 0.83 1.40
C GLN A 103 0.94 1.92 1.69
N ARG A 104 1.15 2.86 0.77
CA ARG A 104 1.97 4.03 1.07
C ARG A 104 1.41 4.78 2.28
N SER A 105 2.28 5.14 3.22
CA SER A 105 1.88 6.07 4.28
C SER A 105 1.41 7.38 3.65
N PHE A 106 0.46 8.08 4.30
CA PHE A 106 -0.06 9.34 3.75
C PHE A 106 1.07 10.33 3.41
N GLY A 107 2.10 10.39 4.25
CA GLY A 107 3.26 11.27 4.04
C GLY A 107 4.14 10.92 2.82
N GLN A 108 4.09 9.67 2.34
CA GLN A 108 4.85 9.20 1.16
C GLN A 108 4.07 9.35 -0.16
N ARG A 109 2.83 9.82 -0.11
CA ARG A 109 2.06 10.14 -1.31
C ARG A 109 2.63 11.37 -1.98
N LYS A 110 2.44 11.46 -3.29
CA LYS A 110 2.75 12.68 -4.02
C LYS A 110 1.65 13.73 -3.80
N ILE A 111 2.04 15.00 -3.77
CA ILE A 111 1.09 16.11 -3.63
C ILE A 111 0.06 16.07 -4.78
N SER A 112 0.46 15.68 -5.99
CA SER A 112 -0.42 15.51 -7.15
C SER A 112 -1.60 14.55 -6.89
N GLU A 113 -1.45 13.57 -6.01
CA GLU A 113 -2.51 12.64 -5.63
C GLU A 113 -3.61 13.31 -4.78
N LEU A 114 -3.32 14.49 -4.24
CA LEU A 114 -4.26 15.29 -3.44
C LEU A 114 -4.99 16.36 -4.26
N ALA A 115 -4.89 16.35 -5.58
CA ALA A 115 -5.52 17.33 -6.47
C ALA A 115 -7.02 17.58 -6.19
N PRO A 116 -7.86 16.58 -5.83
CA PRO A 116 -9.26 16.81 -5.45
C PRO A 116 -9.46 17.75 -4.27
N TYR A 117 -8.44 17.95 -3.43
CA TYR A 117 -8.48 18.81 -2.24
C TYR A 117 -7.85 20.18 -2.45
N TYR A 118 -7.38 20.52 -3.66
CA TYR A 118 -6.83 21.83 -3.96
C TYR A 118 -7.91 22.91 -3.96
N LYS A 119 -7.53 24.08 -3.46
CA LYS A 119 -8.36 25.29 -3.51
C LYS A 119 -7.94 26.14 -4.70
N GLN A 120 -8.89 26.75 -5.38
CA GLN A 120 -8.62 27.64 -6.51
C GLN A 120 -8.40 29.09 -6.09
N ALA A 121 -8.89 29.48 -4.91
CA ALA A 121 -8.74 30.84 -4.40
C ALA A 121 -7.58 30.94 -3.42
N LYS A 122 -6.76 31.99 -3.55
CA LYS A 122 -5.75 32.39 -2.55
C LYS A 122 -6.43 32.81 -1.25
N ILE A 123 -6.04 32.22 -0.13
CA ILE A 123 -6.69 32.43 1.17
C ILE A 123 -5.78 33.09 2.22
N SER A 124 -4.50 33.30 1.91
CA SER A 124 -3.51 33.98 2.77
C SER A 124 -2.43 34.64 1.94
N GLU A 125 -1.77 35.65 2.49
CA GLU A 125 -0.58 36.27 1.90
C GLU A 125 0.71 35.50 2.20
N GLN A 126 0.70 34.62 3.22
CA GLN A 126 1.84 33.79 3.59
C GLN A 126 1.84 32.49 2.77
N VAL A 127 2.32 32.59 1.55
CA VAL A 127 2.30 31.50 0.55
C VAL A 127 3.71 31.04 0.22
N VAL A 128 3.92 29.73 0.25
CA VAL A 128 5.16 29.07 -0.21
C VAL A 128 4.84 28.18 -1.40
N SER A 129 5.72 28.18 -2.41
CA SER A 129 5.56 27.34 -3.60
C SER A 129 6.09 25.93 -3.36
N ILE A 130 5.40 24.92 -3.89
CA ILE A 130 5.82 23.52 -3.85
C ILE A 130 5.45 22.81 -5.17
N ASN A 131 6.29 21.86 -5.60
CA ASN A 131 5.99 21.07 -6.79
C ASN A 131 5.05 19.91 -6.44
N SER A 132 4.10 19.61 -7.32
CA SER A 132 3.14 18.50 -7.15
C SER A 132 3.81 17.12 -7.15
N SER A 133 5.03 17.00 -7.66
CA SER A 133 5.84 15.78 -7.61
C SER A 133 6.50 15.50 -6.27
N GLU A 134 6.49 16.49 -5.34
CA GLU A 134 7.02 16.32 -4.00
C GLU A 134 6.11 15.46 -3.13
N ASP A 135 6.67 14.94 -2.02
CA ASP A 135 5.90 14.12 -1.10
C ASP A 135 5.05 14.98 -0.15
N VAL A 136 3.90 14.45 0.26
CA VAL A 136 3.00 15.10 1.24
C VAL A 136 3.74 15.41 2.55
N LYS A 137 4.73 14.61 2.94
CA LYS A 137 5.58 14.87 4.10
C LYS A 137 6.29 16.23 4.00
N GLN A 138 6.74 16.61 2.81
CA GLN A 138 7.37 17.94 2.59
C GLN A 138 6.34 19.06 2.68
N ALA A 139 5.13 18.84 2.14
CA ALA A 139 4.04 19.81 2.27
C ALA A 139 3.67 20.05 3.75
N ILE A 140 3.60 19.00 4.56
CA ILE A 140 3.36 19.10 6.01
C ILE A 140 4.46 19.92 6.67
N ALA A 141 5.73 19.59 6.41
CA ALA A 141 6.87 20.29 7.00
C ALA A 141 6.92 21.78 6.63
N LEU A 142 6.48 22.15 5.44
CA LEU A 142 6.38 23.56 5.04
C LEU A 142 5.22 24.28 5.75
N LEU A 143 4.06 23.65 5.89
CA LEU A 143 2.91 24.23 6.59
C LEU A 143 3.08 24.31 8.12
N GLU A 144 4.05 23.62 8.69
CA GLU A 144 4.44 23.74 10.10
C GLU A 144 5.37 24.94 10.35
N GLN A 145 5.90 25.58 9.32
CA GLN A 145 6.76 26.76 9.47
C GLN A 145 5.94 28.00 9.88
N PRO A 146 6.48 28.86 10.75
CA PRO A 146 5.74 29.97 11.37
C PRO A 146 5.15 31.00 10.39
N ASN A 147 5.64 31.06 9.16
CA ASN A 147 5.25 32.04 8.14
C ASN A 147 4.67 31.37 6.89
N THR A 148 4.06 30.19 7.02
CA THR A 148 3.48 29.46 5.90
C THR A 148 2.06 29.00 6.24
N ASP A 149 1.07 29.69 5.71
CA ASP A 149 -0.33 29.31 5.90
C ASP A 149 -0.86 28.45 4.75
N VAL A 150 -0.29 28.68 3.55
CA VAL A 150 -0.80 28.10 2.30
C VAL A 150 0.36 27.72 1.39
N LEU A 151 0.23 26.58 0.74
CA LEU A 151 1.13 26.16 -0.33
C LEU A 151 0.49 26.46 -1.69
N ALA A 152 1.25 27.11 -2.57
CA ALA A 152 0.91 27.23 -3.99
C ALA A 152 1.56 26.05 -4.73
N ILE A 153 0.74 25.23 -5.39
CA ILE A 153 1.15 23.98 -6.01
C ILE A 153 1.37 24.19 -7.50
N TYR A 154 2.50 23.72 -7.99
CA TYR A 154 2.90 23.79 -9.38
C TYR A 154 3.17 22.41 -9.96
N THR A 155 2.80 22.19 -11.21
CA THR A 155 3.15 21.02 -12.01
C THR A 155 3.82 21.51 -13.30
N ASN A 156 5.08 21.12 -13.54
CA ASN A 156 5.85 21.60 -14.70
C ASN A 156 5.82 23.14 -14.86
N GLU A 157 6.00 23.87 -13.77
CA GLU A 157 5.96 25.35 -13.72
C GLU A 157 4.57 25.97 -13.88
N GLU A 158 3.52 25.17 -14.11
CA GLU A 158 2.14 25.61 -14.22
C GLU A 158 1.45 25.58 -12.84
N PHE A 159 0.82 26.68 -12.45
CA PHE A 159 0.06 26.75 -11.21
C PHE A 159 -1.21 25.89 -11.31
N VAL A 160 -1.42 24.98 -10.32
CA VAL A 160 -2.57 24.06 -10.32
C VAL A 160 -3.53 24.27 -9.15
N GLY A 161 -3.14 25.00 -8.11
CA GLY A 161 -4.02 25.30 -6.98
C GLY A 161 -3.30 25.58 -5.69
N TYR A 162 -4.08 25.79 -4.63
CA TYR A 162 -3.60 26.04 -3.28
C TYR A 162 -3.95 24.89 -2.34
N MET A 163 -3.10 24.67 -1.32
CA MET A 163 -3.31 23.71 -0.25
C MET A 163 -2.99 24.35 1.10
N ASP A 164 -3.87 24.21 2.07
CA ASP A 164 -3.67 24.58 3.46
C ASP A 164 -3.79 23.38 4.40
N GLN A 165 -3.59 23.58 5.70
CA GLN A 165 -3.74 22.54 6.71
C GLN A 165 -5.13 21.88 6.68
N THR A 166 -6.19 22.67 6.41
CA THR A 166 -7.56 22.15 6.32
C THR A 166 -7.74 21.21 5.13
N SER A 167 -7.12 21.52 3.98
CA SER A 167 -7.12 20.67 2.79
C SER A 167 -6.39 19.34 3.05
N LEU A 168 -5.24 19.39 3.71
CA LEU A 168 -4.51 18.21 4.13
C LEU A 168 -5.32 17.35 5.11
N LEU A 169 -5.92 17.96 6.11
CA LEU A 169 -6.74 17.23 7.09
C LEU A 169 -7.93 16.53 6.42
N LYS A 170 -8.60 17.17 5.47
CA LYS A 170 -9.68 16.55 4.70
C LYS A 170 -9.18 15.34 3.90
N ALA A 171 -8.02 15.45 3.28
CA ALA A 171 -7.42 14.34 2.52
C ALA A 171 -7.05 13.14 3.41
N VAL A 172 -6.58 13.39 4.65
CA VAL A 172 -6.31 12.34 5.65
C VAL A 172 -7.60 11.64 6.07
N LEU A 173 -8.62 12.43 6.49
CA LEU A 173 -9.89 11.89 6.98
C LEU A 173 -10.65 11.11 5.90
N ALA A 174 -10.64 11.56 4.65
CA ALA A 174 -11.27 10.85 3.54
C ALA A 174 -10.71 9.44 3.32
N LYS A 175 -9.42 9.24 3.62
CA LYS A 175 -8.78 7.92 3.54
C LYS A 175 -9.23 6.97 4.66
N GLU A 176 -9.36 7.48 5.89
CA GLU A 176 -9.74 6.66 7.06
C GLU A 176 -11.21 6.20 6.99
N VAL A 177 -12.08 7.01 6.37
CA VAL A 177 -13.53 6.74 6.29
C VAL A 177 -13.91 5.97 5.02
N GLY A 178 -12.96 5.74 4.07
CA GLY A 178 -13.25 5.02 2.81
C GLY A 178 -14.22 5.75 1.88
N VAL A 179 -14.45 7.06 2.10
CA VAL A 179 -15.35 7.87 1.28
C VAL A 179 -14.64 8.25 -0.01
N SER A 180 -15.18 7.77 -1.12
CA SER A 180 -14.78 8.23 -2.46
C SER A 180 -15.00 9.74 -2.57
N ALA A 181 -14.04 10.48 -3.11
CA ALA A 181 -14.12 11.93 -3.33
C ALA A 181 -15.11 12.34 -4.45
N TYR A 182 -16.07 11.48 -4.77
CA TYR A 182 -17.12 11.70 -5.77
C TYR A 182 -18.50 11.62 -5.09
N GLU A 183 -18.86 12.67 -4.37
CA GLU A 183 -20.22 13.17 -4.18
C GLU A 183 -20.20 14.69 -4.09
#